data_cec262f1fb2472586f1dc53bfd7d3f76
#
_entry.id   cec262f1fb2472586f1dc53bfd7d3f76
#
_cell.length_a   1.000
_cell.length_b   1.000
_cell.length_c   1.000
_cell.angle_alpha   90.00
_cell.angle_beta   90.00
_cell.angle_gamma   90.00
#
_symmetry.space_group_name_H-M   'P 1'
#
loop_
_entity.id
_entity.type
_entity.pdbx_description
1 polymer ?
#
loop_
_entity_poly.entity_id
_entity_poly.type
_entity_poly.pdbx_seq_one_letter_code
_entity_poly.pdbx_strand_id
1 'polypeptide(L)'
;MCIFVDMLIDTHCHLYDEAFRDDFEAVLARAREAGVEACVMPGIDRSCHDALLAVADALPDFAFPCIGLHPTSVGTDWEEELAFVKAHLADQHWYAVGEIGLDGYWSKDFLKEQIRVLEEQIVLAADAGLPVIIHLREATEDFFRVLEDLRGVVLRGVMHAYSGSYETYRRLLTYADFKFGIGGVVTYKNAGVASALEKMSLDDVVVETDCPWLTPVPFRGRRNEPSYVRFAAGKIAQIKDLPLDSVAAATTENARRLFKL
;
A
#
# COMPACT_ATOMS: atom_id res chain seq x y z
N MET A 1 19.99 29.01 3.95
CA MET A 1 19.34 28.39 2.76
C MET A 1 18.58 27.21 3.32
N CYS A 2 17.27 27.36 3.57
CA CYS A 2 16.45 26.22 3.98
C CYS A 2 16.47 25.23 2.82
N ILE A 3 17.07 24.06 3.03
CA ILE A 3 16.91 22.93 2.14
C ILE A 3 15.46 22.51 2.36
N PHE A 4 14.58 22.80 1.41
CA PHE A 4 13.27 22.17 1.37
C PHE A 4 13.54 20.68 1.16
N VAL A 5 13.42 19.90 2.22
CA VAL A 5 13.40 18.45 2.11
C VAL A 5 12.04 18.12 1.49
N ASP A 6 12.05 17.49 0.31
CA ASP A 6 10.83 17.04 -0.35
C ASP A 6 10.06 16.16 0.62
N MET A 7 8.83 16.56 0.98
CA MET A 7 7.98 15.79 1.90
C MET A 7 7.38 14.61 1.15
N LEU A 8 7.52 13.42 1.71
CA LEU A 8 7.03 12.16 1.13
C LEU A 8 6.15 11.42 2.14
N ILE A 9 5.13 10.76 1.65
CA ILE A 9 4.33 9.81 2.42
C ILE A 9 4.62 8.41 1.88
N ASP A 10 5.06 7.51 2.77
CA ASP A 10 5.16 6.09 2.46
C ASP A 10 3.79 5.45 2.64
N THR A 11 3.09 5.17 1.53
CA THR A 11 1.71 4.71 1.56
C THR A 11 1.55 3.23 1.87
N HIS A 12 2.66 2.49 2.06
CA HIS A 12 2.63 1.09 2.44
C HIS A 12 3.94 0.66 3.10
N CYS A 13 3.92 0.51 4.42
CA CYS A 13 5.07 0.01 5.16
C CYS A 13 4.65 -0.76 6.42
N HIS A 14 5.40 -1.78 6.78
CA HIS A 14 5.13 -2.60 7.96
C HIS A 14 6.13 -2.27 9.09
N LEU A 15 6.12 -1.01 9.56
CA LEU A 15 7.01 -0.54 10.63
C LEU A 15 6.90 -1.36 11.93
N TYR A 16 5.78 -2.04 12.13
CA TYR A 16 5.54 -2.92 13.27
C TYR A 16 6.22 -4.29 13.14
N ASP A 17 6.83 -4.60 11.97
CA ASP A 17 7.52 -5.88 11.74
C ASP A 17 8.72 -6.03 12.69
N GLU A 18 8.92 -7.26 13.19
CA GLU A 18 10.00 -7.57 14.12
C GLU A 18 11.40 -7.31 13.54
N ALA A 19 11.53 -7.25 12.22
CA ALA A 19 12.77 -6.88 11.54
C ALA A 19 13.29 -5.48 11.94
N PHE A 20 12.43 -4.61 12.47
CA PHE A 20 12.80 -3.25 12.90
C PHE A 20 13.07 -3.13 14.41
N ARG A 21 12.79 -4.16 15.20
CA ARG A 21 12.84 -4.12 16.68
C ARG A 21 14.16 -3.57 17.21
N ASP A 22 15.28 -4.05 16.68
CA ASP A 22 16.60 -3.77 17.25
C ASP A 22 17.12 -2.36 16.95
N ASP A 23 16.63 -1.69 15.90
CA ASP A 23 17.10 -0.39 15.44
C ASP A 23 15.97 0.59 15.08
N PHE A 24 14.78 0.40 15.65
CA PHE A 24 13.55 1.15 15.34
C PHE A 24 13.76 2.66 15.34
N GLU A 25 14.35 3.22 16.42
CA GLU A 25 14.61 4.66 16.53
C GLU A 25 15.56 5.18 15.45
N ALA A 26 16.55 4.37 15.08
CA ALA A 26 17.47 4.73 14.01
C ALA A 26 16.77 4.70 12.62
N VAL A 27 15.85 3.76 12.40
CA VAL A 27 15.01 3.71 11.19
C VAL A 27 14.14 4.96 11.10
N LEU A 28 13.49 5.35 12.19
CA LEU A 28 12.66 6.56 12.23
C LEU A 28 13.48 7.84 11.98
N ALA A 29 14.68 7.92 12.59
CA ALA A 29 15.57 9.06 12.37
C ALA A 29 15.94 9.18 10.88
N ARG A 30 16.32 8.06 10.23
CA ARG A 30 16.63 8.05 8.79
C ARG A 30 15.41 8.38 7.92
N ALA A 31 14.21 7.90 8.29
CA ALA A 31 12.97 8.23 7.58
C ALA A 31 12.71 9.74 7.59
N ARG A 32 12.77 10.36 8.77
CA ARG A 32 12.60 11.83 8.94
C ARG A 32 13.68 12.62 8.19
N GLU A 33 14.93 12.20 8.26
CA GLU A 33 16.06 12.82 7.53
C GLU A 33 15.85 12.74 6.01
N ALA A 34 15.24 11.64 5.53
CA ALA A 34 14.91 11.45 4.12
C ALA A 34 13.67 12.23 3.65
N GLY A 35 13.00 12.97 4.54
CA GLY A 35 11.79 13.73 4.25
C GLY A 35 10.48 12.93 4.32
N VAL A 36 10.49 11.74 4.91
CA VAL A 36 9.25 11.00 5.15
C VAL A 36 8.49 11.66 6.29
N GLU A 37 7.28 12.14 6.02
CA GLU A 37 6.42 12.80 7.01
C GLU A 37 5.35 11.87 7.59
N ALA A 38 5.01 10.80 6.85
CA ALA A 38 3.97 9.86 7.25
C ALA A 38 4.21 8.47 6.64
N CYS A 39 3.75 7.46 7.38
CA CYS A 39 3.74 6.07 6.97
C CYS A 39 2.33 5.47 7.16
N VAL A 40 1.74 4.93 6.09
CA VAL A 40 0.51 4.14 6.19
C VAL A 40 0.89 2.69 6.45
N MET A 41 0.32 2.10 7.52
CA MET A 41 0.68 0.76 7.98
C MET A 41 -0.49 -0.21 7.78
N PRO A 42 -0.52 -1.01 6.71
CA PRO A 42 -1.56 -2.01 6.52
C PRO A 42 -1.42 -3.19 7.49
N GLY A 43 -2.56 -3.71 7.96
CA GLY A 43 -2.62 -4.96 8.71
C GLY A 43 -2.52 -6.18 7.79
N ILE A 44 -1.98 -7.28 8.31
CA ILE A 44 -1.86 -8.56 7.60
C ILE A 44 -2.93 -9.54 8.09
N ASP A 45 -3.01 -9.76 9.39
CA ASP A 45 -3.96 -10.62 10.09
C ASP A 45 -4.01 -10.25 11.57
N ARG A 46 -4.80 -10.97 12.38
CA ARG A 46 -4.92 -10.70 13.82
C ARG A 46 -3.60 -10.77 14.59
N SER A 47 -2.61 -11.52 14.09
CA SER A 47 -1.34 -11.68 14.82
C SER A 47 -0.48 -10.42 14.86
N CYS A 48 -0.63 -9.54 13.87
CA CYS A 48 0.12 -8.28 13.80
C CYS A 48 -0.59 -7.10 14.51
N HIS A 49 -1.86 -7.27 14.88
CA HIS A 49 -2.75 -6.19 15.34
C HIS A 49 -2.18 -5.38 16.51
N ASP A 50 -1.78 -6.05 17.59
CA ASP A 50 -1.26 -5.36 18.79
C ASP A 50 0.06 -4.61 18.51
N ALA A 51 0.95 -5.21 17.71
CA ALA A 51 2.21 -4.59 17.34
C ALA A 51 1.99 -3.36 16.44
N LEU A 52 1.06 -3.45 15.49
CA LEU A 52 0.67 -2.36 14.61
C LEU A 52 0.11 -1.18 15.41
N LEU A 53 -0.81 -1.44 16.36
CA LEU A 53 -1.40 -0.42 17.22
C LEU A 53 -0.37 0.21 18.14
N ALA A 54 0.53 -0.59 18.73
CA ALA A 54 1.58 -0.07 19.57
C ALA A 54 2.48 0.96 18.85
N VAL A 55 2.79 0.73 17.56
CA VAL A 55 3.54 1.69 16.75
C VAL A 55 2.70 2.93 16.44
N ALA A 56 1.42 2.78 16.09
CA ALA A 56 0.53 3.89 15.82
C ALA A 56 0.34 4.79 17.04
N ASP A 57 0.15 4.22 18.23
CA ASP A 57 0.01 4.94 19.50
C ASP A 57 1.28 5.69 19.90
N ALA A 58 2.45 5.10 19.62
CA ALA A 58 3.74 5.73 19.89
C ALA A 58 4.06 6.88 18.90
N LEU A 59 3.49 6.87 17.71
CA LEU A 59 3.77 7.78 16.61
C LEU A 59 2.48 8.33 15.94
N PRO A 60 1.57 8.97 16.72
CA PRO A 60 0.22 9.32 16.24
C PRO A 60 0.20 10.30 15.04
N ASP A 61 1.25 11.11 14.88
CA ASP A 61 1.37 12.08 13.78
C ASP A 61 2.25 11.55 12.62
N PHE A 62 2.64 10.25 12.66
CA PHE A 62 3.56 9.68 11.67
C PHE A 62 3.13 8.32 11.16
N ALA A 63 2.53 7.47 11.98
CA ALA A 63 2.20 6.08 11.67
C ALA A 63 0.68 5.88 11.69
N PHE A 64 0.11 5.63 10.51
CA PHE A 64 -1.34 5.61 10.27
C PHE A 64 -1.83 4.17 10.06
N PRO A 65 -2.54 3.58 11.04
CA PRO A 65 -2.89 2.17 11.02
C PRO A 65 -4.04 1.88 10.07
N CYS A 66 -3.98 0.70 9.43
CA CYS A 66 -5.06 0.14 8.64
C CYS A 66 -5.37 -1.28 9.12
N ILE A 67 -6.61 -1.74 8.90
CA ILE A 67 -7.05 -3.08 9.32
C ILE A 67 -7.48 -3.89 8.10
N GLY A 68 -7.06 -5.16 8.02
CA GLY A 68 -7.45 -6.04 6.94
C GLY A 68 -6.92 -7.45 7.13
N LEU A 69 -7.47 -8.37 6.34
CA LEU A 69 -6.99 -9.75 6.21
C LEU A 69 -6.34 -9.90 4.84
N HIS A 70 -5.02 -10.06 4.86
CA HIS A 70 -4.21 -10.24 3.66
C HIS A 70 -4.49 -11.59 2.99
N PRO A 71 -4.52 -11.68 1.64
CA PRO A 71 -4.87 -12.92 0.94
C PRO A 71 -3.98 -14.12 1.29
N THR A 72 -2.70 -13.92 1.61
CA THR A 72 -1.81 -15.03 2.01
C THR A 72 -2.08 -15.56 3.42
N SER A 73 -2.79 -14.81 4.25
CA SER A 73 -3.27 -15.24 5.58
C SER A 73 -4.66 -15.88 5.54
N VAL A 74 -5.29 -15.96 4.36
CA VAL A 74 -6.55 -16.69 4.17
C VAL A 74 -6.26 -18.18 4.17
N GLY A 75 -6.57 -18.86 5.27
CA GLY A 75 -6.35 -20.29 5.52
C GLY A 75 -7.62 -20.99 5.96
N THR A 76 -7.47 -22.10 6.69
CA THR A 76 -8.59 -22.89 7.21
C THR A 76 -9.43 -22.16 8.27
N ASP A 77 -8.88 -21.12 8.88
CA ASP A 77 -9.48 -20.27 9.91
C ASP A 77 -9.89 -18.87 9.39
N TRP A 78 -10.01 -18.71 8.07
CA TRP A 78 -10.31 -17.42 7.44
C TRP A 78 -11.59 -16.76 7.96
N GLU A 79 -12.61 -17.55 8.36
CA GLU A 79 -13.86 -17.02 8.92
C GLU A 79 -13.62 -16.33 10.27
N GLU A 80 -12.74 -16.89 11.10
CA GLU A 80 -12.35 -16.31 12.40
C GLU A 80 -11.52 -15.03 12.18
N GLU A 81 -10.57 -15.05 11.24
CA GLU A 81 -9.77 -13.89 10.87
C GLU A 81 -10.65 -12.74 10.34
N LEU A 82 -11.58 -13.04 9.44
CA LEU A 82 -12.51 -12.03 8.92
C LEU A 82 -13.48 -11.52 10.01
N ALA A 83 -13.93 -12.39 10.91
CA ALA A 83 -14.73 -11.97 12.06
C ALA A 83 -13.96 -11.03 12.98
N PHE A 84 -12.65 -11.26 13.15
CA PHE A 84 -11.77 -10.35 13.90
C PHE A 84 -11.74 -8.95 13.24
N VAL A 85 -11.52 -8.86 11.93
CA VAL A 85 -11.53 -7.57 11.20
C VAL A 85 -12.86 -6.84 11.41
N LYS A 86 -13.99 -7.54 11.25
CA LYS A 86 -15.34 -6.99 11.45
C LYS A 86 -15.55 -6.45 12.86
N ALA A 87 -15.11 -7.20 13.87
CA ALA A 87 -15.26 -6.82 15.27
C ALA A 87 -14.46 -5.57 15.62
N HIS A 88 -13.23 -5.42 15.07
CA HIS A 88 -12.32 -4.34 15.43
C HIS A 88 -12.40 -3.12 14.50
N LEU A 89 -13.19 -3.18 13.43
CA LEU A 89 -13.32 -2.04 12.48
C LEU A 89 -13.87 -0.77 13.16
N ALA A 90 -14.68 -0.92 14.21
CA ALA A 90 -15.29 0.20 14.93
C ALA A 90 -14.50 0.65 16.18
N ASP A 91 -13.41 -0.05 16.56
CA ASP A 91 -12.75 0.17 17.85
C ASP A 91 -11.92 1.45 17.88
N GLN A 92 -11.48 1.91 16.72
CA GLN A 92 -10.63 3.09 16.62
C GLN A 92 -10.70 3.75 15.24
N HIS A 93 -9.91 4.82 15.06
CA HIS A 93 -9.77 5.48 13.77
C HIS A 93 -8.80 4.73 12.85
N TRP A 94 -9.35 4.01 11.88
CA TRP A 94 -8.57 3.38 10.81
C TRP A 94 -8.50 4.30 9.59
N TYR A 95 -7.35 4.27 8.89
CA TYR A 95 -7.13 5.10 7.71
C TYR A 95 -7.48 4.39 6.40
N ALA A 96 -7.51 3.06 6.42
CA ALA A 96 -7.96 2.22 5.31
C ALA A 96 -8.40 0.84 5.79
N VAL A 97 -9.12 0.10 4.94
CA VAL A 97 -9.20 -1.35 5.04
C VAL A 97 -8.12 -1.94 4.14
N GLY A 98 -7.14 -2.57 4.76
CA GLY A 98 -5.96 -3.11 4.07
C GLY A 98 -4.90 -3.67 5.04
N GLU A 99 -4.13 -4.61 4.55
CA GLU A 99 -4.00 -5.04 3.17
C GLU A 99 -5.00 -6.15 2.85
N ILE A 100 -5.70 -6.03 1.74
CA ILE A 100 -6.70 -6.99 1.29
C ILE A 100 -6.46 -7.31 -0.20
N GLY A 101 -6.98 -8.41 -0.72
CA GLY A 101 -6.78 -8.67 -2.14
C GLY A 101 -6.77 -10.14 -2.53
N LEU A 102 -6.04 -10.44 -3.62
CA LEU A 102 -5.89 -11.79 -4.15
C LEU A 102 -4.43 -12.11 -4.44
N ASP A 103 -3.97 -13.30 -4.03
CA ASP A 103 -2.66 -13.84 -4.34
C ASP A 103 -2.77 -15.26 -4.91
N GLY A 104 -2.53 -15.39 -6.22
CA GLY A 104 -2.48 -16.67 -6.92
C GLY A 104 -1.07 -17.23 -7.10
N TYR A 105 -0.06 -16.55 -6.56
CA TYR A 105 1.35 -16.93 -6.72
C TYR A 105 1.81 -17.95 -5.68
N TRP A 106 1.55 -17.71 -4.39
CA TRP A 106 2.02 -18.58 -3.31
C TRP A 106 1.21 -19.87 -3.23
N SER A 107 -0.13 -19.78 -3.27
CA SER A 107 -1.03 -20.92 -3.34
C SER A 107 -2.36 -20.51 -3.97
N LYS A 108 -3.01 -21.48 -4.64
CA LYS A 108 -4.39 -21.34 -5.15
C LYS A 108 -5.40 -22.14 -4.34
N ASP A 109 -4.95 -22.79 -3.26
CA ASP A 109 -5.80 -23.71 -2.48
C ASP A 109 -6.99 -22.97 -1.85
N PHE A 110 -6.80 -21.70 -1.44
CA PHE A 110 -7.83 -20.86 -0.83
C PHE A 110 -8.28 -19.69 -1.71
N LEU A 111 -8.07 -19.75 -3.03
CA LEU A 111 -8.42 -18.62 -3.92
C LEU A 111 -9.91 -18.27 -3.89
N LYS A 112 -10.79 -19.25 -3.70
CA LYS A 112 -12.24 -19.02 -3.58
C LYS A 112 -12.59 -18.30 -2.27
N GLU A 113 -11.92 -18.65 -1.21
CA GLU A 113 -12.06 -18.03 0.10
C GLU A 113 -11.48 -16.61 0.07
N GLN A 114 -10.32 -16.40 -0.58
CA GLN A 114 -9.75 -15.06 -0.81
C GLN A 114 -10.74 -14.15 -1.54
N ILE A 115 -11.43 -14.64 -2.58
CA ILE A 115 -12.44 -13.87 -3.32
C ILE A 115 -13.56 -13.43 -2.37
N ARG A 116 -14.13 -14.33 -1.57
CA ARG A 116 -15.19 -14.02 -0.60
C ARG A 116 -14.72 -13.00 0.45
N VAL A 117 -13.53 -13.23 1.02
CA VAL A 117 -12.93 -12.34 2.00
C VAL A 117 -12.72 -10.95 1.42
N LEU A 118 -12.23 -10.86 0.17
CA LEU A 118 -12.05 -9.60 -0.52
C LEU A 118 -13.37 -8.85 -0.75
N GLU A 119 -14.39 -9.54 -1.25
CA GLU A 119 -15.73 -8.97 -1.49
C GLU A 119 -16.31 -8.39 -0.20
N GLU A 120 -16.26 -9.15 0.90
CA GLU A 120 -16.77 -8.70 2.19
C GLU A 120 -15.97 -7.50 2.74
N GLN A 121 -14.64 -7.51 2.64
CA GLN A 121 -13.82 -6.39 3.11
C GLN A 121 -13.99 -5.13 2.26
N ILE A 122 -14.21 -5.25 0.95
CA ILE A 122 -14.55 -4.10 0.09
C ILE A 122 -15.88 -3.47 0.53
N VAL A 123 -16.89 -4.27 0.82
CA VAL A 123 -18.20 -3.77 1.31
C VAL A 123 -18.02 -3.09 2.66
N LEU A 124 -17.30 -3.71 3.60
CA LEU A 124 -17.00 -3.11 4.91
C LEU A 124 -16.27 -1.75 4.78
N ALA A 125 -15.31 -1.64 3.87
CA ALA A 125 -14.60 -0.39 3.62
C ALA A 125 -15.54 0.70 3.08
N ALA A 126 -16.39 0.34 2.11
CA ALA A 126 -17.36 1.25 1.53
C ALA A 126 -18.37 1.76 2.57
N ASP A 127 -18.92 0.87 3.40
CA ASP A 127 -19.86 1.20 4.47
C ASP A 127 -19.22 2.10 5.53
N ALA A 128 -17.93 1.89 5.84
CA ALA A 128 -17.16 2.72 6.76
C ALA A 128 -16.65 4.03 6.12
N GLY A 129 -16.80 4.22 4.82
CA GLY A 129 -16.28 5.36 4.07
C GLY A 129 -14.75 5.41 4.05
N LEU A 130 -14.08 4.26 4.17
CA LEU A 130 -12.64 4.09 4.15
C LEU A 130 -12.12 3.71 2.74
N PRO A 131 -10.90 4.11 2.37
CA PRO A 131 -10.25 3.57 1.19
C PRO A 131 -9.78 2.12 1.45
N VAL A 132 -9.47 1.40 0.36
CA VAL A 132 -8.86 0.07 0.43
C VAL A 132 -7.40 0.09 -0.01
N ILE A 133 -6.58 -0.82 0.54
CA ILE A 133 -5.22 -1.09 0.07
C ILE A 133 -5.23 -2.50 -0.50
N ILE A 134 -5.04 -2.60 -1.83
CA ILE A 134 -5.22 -3.84 -2.59
C ILE A 134 -3.88 -4.48 -2.93
N HIS A 135 -3.70 -5.70 -2.44
CA HIS A 135 -2.72 -6.65 -2.93
C HIS A 135 -3.26 -7.40 -4.14
N LEU A 136 -2.51 -7.45 -5.24
CA LEU A 136 -2.92 -8.20 -6.42
C LEU A 136 -1.74 -8.87 -7.09
N ARG A 137 -1.67 -10.21 -6.99
CA ARG A 137 -0.61 -10.99 -7.59
C ARG A 137 -1.13 -12.26 -8.25
N GLU A 138 -0.87 -12.40 -9.56
CA GLU A 138 -1.27 -13.57 -10.39
C GLU A 138 -2.77 -13.94 -10.30
N ALA A 139 -3.64 -12.95 -10.05
CA ALA A 139 -5.09 -13.12 -9.93
C ALA A 139 -5.89 -11.97 -10.58
N THR A 140 -5.33 -11.32 -11.60
CA THR A 140 -5.88 -10.08 -12.19
C THR A 140 -7.29 -10.27 -12.75
N GLU A 141 -7.56 -11.37 -13.46
CA GLU A 141 -8.90 -11.61 -14.04
C GLU A 141 -9.93 -11.97 -12.97
N ASP A 142 -9.52 -12.64 -11.88
CA ASP A 142 -10.41 -12.91 -10.76
C ASP A 142 -10.76 -11.61 -10.03
N PHE A 143 -9.77 -10.70 -9.86
CA PHE A 143 -10.00 -9.39 -9.29
C PHE A 143 -10.99 -8.54 -10.14
N PHE A 144 -10.86 -8.57 -11.45
CA PHE A 144 -11.84 -7.90 -12.32
C PHE A 144 -13.24 -8.48 -12.20
N ARG A 145 -13.40 -9.80 -11.97
CA ARG A 145 -14.73 -10.39 -11.71
C ARG A 145 -15.31 -9.86 -10.39
N VAL A 146 -14.51 -9.80 -9.33
CA VAL A 146 -14.92 -9.18 -8.06
C VAL A 146 -15.39 -7.74 -8.26
N LEU A 147 -14.63 -6.92 -9.01
CA LEU A 147 -15.02 -5.54 -9.30
C LEU A 147 -16.31 -5.45 -10.14
N GLU A 148 -16.54 -6.41 -11.04
CA GLU A 148 -17.79 -6.48 -11.82
C GLU A 148 -18.98 -6.87 -10.94
N ASP A 149 -18.81 -7.85 -10.05
CA ASP A 149 -19.85 -8.33 -9.14
C ASP A 149 -20.22 -7.25 -8.10
N LEU A 150 -19.26 -6.41 -7.71
CA LEU A 150 -19.46 -5.27 -6.82
C LEU A 150 -19.74 -3.95 -7.55
N ARG A 151 -20.17 -4.00 -8.82
CA ARG A 151 -20.47 -2.81 -9.60
C ARG A 151 -21.58 -1.98 -8.94
N GLY A 152 -21.27 -0.73 -8.59
CA GLY A 152 -22.17 0.16 -7.85
C GLY A 152 -21.75 0.40 -6.40
N VAL A 153 -20.83 -0.37 -5.85
CA VAL A 153 -20.13 -0.03 -4.59
C VAL A 153 -19.21 1.15 -4.85
N VAL A 154 -19.30 2.19 -4.02
CA VAL A 154 -18.41 3.36 -4.11
C VAL A 154 -17.06 2.98 -3.54
N LEU A 155 -16.12 2.68 -4.43
CA LEU A 155 -14.78 2.21 -4.09
C LEU A 155 -13.72 3.25 -4.44
N ARG A 156 -12.79 3.46 -3.52
CA ARG A 156 -11.54 4.21 -3.73
C ARG A 156 -10.41 3.49 -3.00
N GLY A 157 -9.18 3.59 -3.47
CA GLY A 157 -8.08 2.91 -2.79
C GLY A 157 -6.75 2.98 -3.52
N VAL A 158 -5.83 2.15 -3.07
CA VAL A 158 -4.49 1.96 -3.68
C VAL A 158 -4.38 0.55 -4.21
N MET A 159 -3.94 0.43 -5.46
CA MET A 159 -3.35 -0.81 -5.97
C MET A 159 -1.89 -0.83 -5.51
N HIS A 160 -1.62 -1.50 -4.39
CA HIS A 160 -0.29 -1.62 -3.79
C HIS A 160 0.67 -2.38 -4.71
N ALA A 161 1.96 -2.06 -4.65
CA ALA A 161 3.06 -2.67 -5.43
C ALA A 161 2.71 -2.85 -6.92
N TYR A 162 2.08 -1.83 -7.51
CA TYR A 162 1.55 -1.95 -8.86
C TYR A 162 2.63 -2.37 -9.86
N SER A 163 2.41 -3.51 -10.51
CA SER A 163 3.31 -4.09 -11.51
C SER A 163 2.61 -4.41 -12.83
N GLY A 164 1.34 -3.99 -12.96
CA GLY A 164 0.51 -4.23 -14.14
C GLY A 164 0.87 -3.37 -15.35
N SER A 165 0.19 -3.65 -16.47
CA SER A 165 0.32 -2.90 -17.72
C SER A 165 -0.45 -1.58 -17.70
N TYR A 166 -0.18 -0.70 -18.67
CA TYR A 166 -0.96 0.52 -18.85
C TYR A 166 -2.43 0.22 -19.20
N GLU A 167 -2.71 -0.87 -19.90
CA GLU A 167 -4.07 -1.33 -20.22
C GLU A 167 -4.81 -1.75 -18.95
N THR A 168 -4.14 -2.47 -18.04
CA THR A 168 -4.68 -2.85 -16.74
C THR A 168 -4.99 -1.61 -15.90
N TYR A 169 -4.06 -0.65 -15.81
CA TYR A 169 -4.28 0.64 -15.16
C TYR A 169 -5.54 1.34 -15.70
N ARG A 170 -5.65 1.47 -17.04
CA ARG A 170 -6.81 2.10 -17.68
C ARG A 170 -8.12 1.38 -17.35
N ARG A 171 -8.11 0.05 -17.34
CA ARG A 171 -9.28 -0.76 -17.01
C ARG A 171 -9.68 -0.60 -15.54
N LEU A 172 -8.74 -0.59 -14.60
CA LEU A 172 -9.01 -0.39 -13.18
C LEU A 172 -9.70 0.95 -12.90
N LEU A 173 -9.28 2.03 -13.54
CA LEU A 173 -9.91 3.35 -13.40
C LEU A 173 -11.35 3.43 -13.91
N THR A 174 -11.84 2.43 -14.64
CA THR A 174 -13.28 2.37 -15.04
C THR A 174 -14.18 1.83 -13.93
N TYR A 175 -13.60 1.25 -12.88
CA TYR A 175 -14.35 0.66 -11.76
C TYR A 175 -14.34 1.54 -10.51
N ALA A 176 -13.23 2.21 -10.23
CA ALA A 176 -13.04 2.93 -8.97
C ALA A 176 -12.01 4.06 -9.08
N ASP A 177 -12.01 4.97 -8.08
CA ASP A 177 -10.94 5.96 -7.91
C ASP A 177 -9.71 5.30 -7.27
N PHE A 178 -8.95 4.59 -8.10
CA PHE A 178 -7.71 3.96 -7.66
C PHE A 178 -6.50 4.87 -7.83
N LYS A 179 -5.64 4.87 -6.83
CA LYS A 179 -4.24 5.27 -6.92
C LYS A 179 -3.36 4.03 -7.09
N PHE A 180 -2.13 4.24 -7.56
CA PHE A 180 -1.21 3.16 -7.88
C PHE A 180 0.08 3.34 -7.10
N GLY A 181 0.34 2.43 -6.18
CA GLY A 181 1.52 2.41 -5.34
C GLY A 181 2.75 2.00 -6.15
N ILE A 182 3.71 2.90 -6.24
CA ILE A 182 4.96 2.66 -6.96
C ILE A 182 6.10 2.58 -5.95
N GLY A 183 6.56 1.35 -5.72
CA GLY A 183 7.60 1.01 -4.76
C GLY A 183 8.98 0.79 -5.38
N GLY A 184 9.89 0.25 -4.57
CA GLY A 184 11.29 0.00 -4.91
C GLY A 184 11.53 -0.79 -6.20
N VAL A 185 10.57 -1.64 -6.58
CA VAL A 185 10.62 -2.47 -7.81
C VAL A 185 10.80 -1.63 -9.07
N VAL A 186 10.29 -0.40 -9.13
CA VAL A 186 10.44 0.49 -10.29
C VAL A 186 11.91 0.80 -10.61
N THR A 187 12.80 0.66 -9.64
CA THR A 187 14.24 0.88 -9.80
C THR A 187 14.98 -0.30 -10.46
N TYR A 188 14.32 -1.45 -10.62
CA TYR A 188 14.96 -2.64 -11.17
C TYR A 188 15.10 -2.53 -12.69
N LYS A 189 16.21 -3.10 -13.23
CA LYS A 189 16.56 -2.97 -14.64
C LYS A 189 15.46 -3.41 -15.62
N ASN A 190 14.65 -4.40 -15.25
CA ASN A 190 13.61 -4.98 -16.09
C ASN A 190 12.21 -4.80 -15.48
N ALA A 191 11.99 -3.70 -14.72
CA ALA A 191 10.68 -3.42 -14.13
C ALA A 191 9.66 -3.09 -15.22
N GLY A 192 8.69 -4.00 -15.45
CA GLY A 192 7.63 -3.81 -16.45
C GLY A 192 6.78 -2.57 -16.20
N VAL A 193 6.60 -2.20 -14.92
CA VAL A 193 5.84 -1.03 -14.52
C VAL A 193 6.41 0.30 -15.04
N ALA A 194 7.71 0.38 -15.35
CA ALA A 194 8.34 1.60 -15.84
C ALA A 194 7.67 2.10 -17.16
N SER A 195 7.36 1.20 -18.10
CA SER A 195 6.71 1.56 -19.36
C SER A 195 5.23 1.94 -19.18
N ALA A 196 4.54 1.37 -18.21
CA ALA A 196 3.19 1.78 -17.86
C ALA A 196 3.21 3.18 -17.22
N LEU A 197 4.15 3.40 -16.29
CA LEU A 197 4.30 4.63 -15.55
C LEU A 197 4.59 5.85 -16.46
N GLU A 198 5.32 5.68 -17.57
CA GLU A 198 5.51 6.76 -18.57
C GLU A 198 4.18 7.38 -19.02
N LYS A 199 3.13 6.56 -19.13
CA LYS A 199 1.82 6.95 -19.68
C LYS A 199 0.77 7.25 -18.62
N MET A 200 0.95 6.76 -17.37
CA MET A 200 0.03 7.01 -16.27
C MET A 200 -0.01 8.47 -15.89
N SER A 201 -1.15 8.98 -15.42
CA SER A 201 -1.21 10.32 -14.80
C SER A 201 -0.45 10.32 -13.49
N LEU A 202 0.29 11.39 -13.19
CA LEU A 202 0.93 11.56 -11.88
C LEU A 202 -0.11 11.76 -10.78
N ASP A 203 -1.29 12.25 -11.11
CA ASP A 203 -2.42 12.40 -10.17
C ASP A 203 -2.95 11.06 -9.64
N ASP A 204 -2.61 9.96 -10.31
CA ASP A 204 -3.02 8.61 -9.90
C ASP A 204 -1.89 7.83 -9.22
N VAL A 205 -0.71 8.44 -9.02
CA VAL A 205 0.46 7.76 -8.45
C VAL A 205 0.65 8.14 -6.99
N VAL A 206 0.93 7.14 -6.15
CA VAL A 206 1.47 7.30 -4.80
C VAL A 206 2.79 6.54 -4.70
N VAL A 207 3.63 6.88 -3.71
CA VAL A 207 4.90 6.21 -3.49
C VAL A 207 4.85 5.39 -2.21
N GLU A 208 5.58 4.28 -2.21
CA GLU A 208 5.61 3.34 -1.10
C GLU A 208 6.93 2.59 -1.02
N THR A 209 7.16 1.88 0.08
CA THR A 209 8.33 1.01 0.22
C THR A 209 7.99 -0.46 0.22
N ASP A 210 6.89 -0.86 0.86
CA ASP A 210 6.59 -2.24 1.25
C ASP A 210 7.68 -2.80 2.19
N CYS A 211 8.27 -1.93 3.00
CA CYS A 211 9.32 -2.37 3.91
C CYS A 211 8.78 -3.27 5.04
N PRO A 212 9.52 -4.31 5.39
CA PRO A 212 10.95 -4.57 5.16
C PRO A 212 11.31 -5.24 3.82
N TRP A 213 10.34 -5.44 2.91
CA TRP A 213 10.53 -6.13 1.62
C TRP A 213 10.79 -5.16 0.46
N LEU A 214 10.94 -5.68 -0.76
CA LEU A 214 11.01 -4.99 -2.05
C LEU A 214 12.06 -3.86 -2.15
N THR A 215 13.21 -4.06 -1.52
CA THR A 215 14.29 -3.06 -1.41
C THR A 215 14.74 -2.53 -2.76
N PRO A 216 14.79 -1.19 -2.96
CA PRO A 216 15.21 -0.57 -4.23
C PRO A 216 16.70 -0.77 -4.52
N VAL A 217 17.07 -0.55 -5.80
CA VAL A 217 18.47 -0.34 -6.17
C VAL A 217 18.92 1.01 -5.61
N PRO A 218 20.14 1.11 -5.00
CA PRO A 218 21.24 0.13 -5.02
C PRO A 218 21.24 -0.86 -3.84
N PHE A 219 20.22 -0.90 -3.01
CA PHE A 219 20.22 -1.63 -1.75
C PHE A 219 19.60 -3.05 -1.81
N ARG A 220 19.33 -3.57 -3.00
CA ARG A 220 18.77 -4.93 -3.17
C ARG A 220 19.50 -5.97 -2.34
N GLY A 221 18.73 -6.88 -1.70
CA GLY A 221 19.26 -7.91 -0.81
C GLY A 221 19.53 -7.46 0.63
N ARG A 222 19.25 -6.21 0.95
CA ARG A 222 19.19 -5.69 2.32
C ARG A 222 17.76 -5.51 2.76
N ARG A 223 17.51 -5.34 4.06
CA ARG A 223 16.21 -4.93 4.60
C ARG A 223 15.83 -3.56 4.03
N ASN A 224 14.60 -3.43 3.55
CA ASN A 224 14.03 -2.16 3.14
C ASN A 224 13.64 -1.33 4.37
N GLU A 225 13.48 -0.02 4.21
CA GLU A 225 13.04 0.89 5.27
C GLU A 225 12.33 2.11 4.67
N PRO A 226 11.50 2.86 5.43
CA PRO A 226 10.72 3.98 4.90
C PRO A 226 11.58 5.07 4.24
N SER A 227 12.81 5.29 4.71
CA SER A 227 13.74 6.26 4.10
C SER A 227 14.02 5.98 2.62
N TYR A 228 13.80 4.75 2.17
CA TYR A 228 14.06 4.34 0.78
C TYR A 228 12.92 4.67 -0.19
N VAL A 229 11.79 5.17 0.27
CA VAL A 229 10.69 5.66 -0.59
C VAL A 229 11.17 6.73 -1.57
N ARG A 230 12.17 7.54 -1.19
CA ARG A 230 12.79 8.54 -2.04
C ARG A 230 13.42 7.98 -3.33
N PHE A 231 13.85 6.71 -3.32
CA PHE A 231 14.40 6.07 -4.53
C PHE A 231 13.30 5.74 -5.54
N ALA A 232 12.12 5.36 -5.06
CA ALA A 232 10.95 5.22 -5.92
C ALA A 232 10.54 6.57 -6.51
N ALA A 233 10.39 7.60 -5.68
CA ALA A 233 10.08 8.97 -6.14
C ALA A 233 11.12 9.51 -7.15
N GLY A 234 12.41 9.33 -6.87
CA GLY A 234 13.49 9.73 -7.79
C GLY A 234 13.46 8.98 -9.13
N LYS A 235 13.06 7.69 -9.10
CA LYS A 235 12.91 6.91 -10.33
C LYS A 235 11.70 7.35 -11.15
N ILE A 236 10.59 7.68 -10.49
CA ILE A 236 9.40 8.25 -11.13
C ILE A 236 9.77 9.59 -11.81
N ALA A 237 10.51 10.45 -11.11
CA ALA A 237 10.99 11.73 -11.65
C ALA A 237 11.81 11.55 -12.94
N GLN A 238 12.71 10.56 -12.96
CA GLN A 238 13.50 10.22 -14.16
C GLN A 238 12.62 9.69 -15.31
N ILE A 239 11.66 8.82 -15.02
CA ILE A 239 10.79 8.21 -16.05
C ILE A 239 9.87 9.28 -16.67
N LYS A 240 9.37 10.20 -15.84
CA LYS A 240 8.44 11.25 -16.27
C LYS A 240 9.10 12.53 -16.78
N ASP A 241 10.42 12.60 -16.72
CA ASP A 241 11.19 13.82 -17.02
C ASP A 241 10.68 15.04 -16.23
N LEU A 242 10.49 14.85 -14.90
CA LEU A 242 10.00 15.87 -13.98
C LEU A 242 11.01 16.11 -12.85
N PRO A 243 11.01 17.30 -12.23
CA PRO A 243 11.76 17.55 -11.00
C PRO A 243 11.27 16.63 -9.86
N LEU A 244 12.18 16.20 -8.97
CA LEU A 244 11.84 15.34 -7.84
C LEU A 244 10.81 16.01 -6.90
N ASP A 245 10.97 17.30 -6.63
CA ASP A 245 10.05 18.09 -5.80
C ASP A 245 8.62 18.10 -6.36
N SER A 246 8.46 18.15 -7.68
CA SER A 246 7.15 18.07 -8.34
C SER A 246 6.51 16.70 -8.16
N VAL A 247 7.30 15.62 -8.24
CA VAL A 247 6.81 14.25 -8.01
C VAL A 247 6.46 14.06 -6.53
N ALA A 248 7.33 14.50 -5.62
CA ALA A 248 7.09 14.40 -4.19
C ALA A 248 5.80 15.15 -3.79
N ALA A 249 5.64 16.38 -4.26
CA ALA A 249 4.44 17.18 -3.99
C ALA A 249 3.16 16.50 -4.50
N ALA A 250 3.15 16.02 -5.75
CA ALA A 250 1.98 15.39 -6.34
C ALA A 250 1.61 14.07 -5.64
N THR A 251 2.58 13.17 -5.41
CA THR A 251 2.34 11.87 -4.78
C THR A 251 1.93 12.00 -3.31
N THR A 252 2.49 12.97 -2.59
CA THR A 252 2.12 13.30 -1.22
C THR A 252 0.70 13.85 -1.15
N GLU A 253 0.34 14.76 -2.04
CA GLU A 253 -1.04 15.30 -2.10
C GLU A 253 -2.05 14.20 -2.45
N ASN A 254 -1.72 13.27 -3.36
CA ASN A 254 -2.57 12.13 -3.68
C ASN A 254 -2.80 11.24 -2.45
N ALA A 255 -1.74 10.95 -1.69
CA ALA A 255 -1.82 10.19 -0.46
C ALA A 255 -2.68 10.89 0.61
N ARG A 256 -2.46 12.19 0.84
CA ARG A 256 -3.24 12.99 1.79
C ARG A 256 -4.73 12.98 1.47
N ARG A 257 -5.09 13.18 0.20
CA ARG A 257 -6.50 13.15 -0.24
C ARG A 257 -7.13 11.77 -0.05
N LEU A 258 -6.40 10.71 -0.39
CA LEU A 258 -6.93 9.36 -0.31
C LEU A 258 -7.16 8.93 1.12
N PHE A 259 -6.16 9.09 1.99
CA PHE A 259 -6.17 8.62 3.38
C PHE A 259 -6.67 9.67 4.38
N LYS A 260 -6.89 10.92 3.94
CA LYS A 260 -7.32 12.06 4.79
C LYS A 260 -6.31 12.36 5.91
N LEU A 261 -5.01 12.39 5.56
CA LEU A 261 -3.90 12.73 6.44
C LEU A 261 -3.72 14.23 6.62
#